data_6cb7dc732dfa90e78b3b2c175e1bc045
#
_entry.id   6cb7dc732dfa90e78b3b2c175e1bc045
#
_cell.length_a   1.000
_cell.length_b   1.000
_cell.length_c   1.000
_cell.angle_alpha   90.00
_cell.angle_beta   90.00
_cell.angle_gamma   90.00
#
_symmetry.space_group_name_H-M   'P 1'
#
loop_
_entity.id
_entity.type
_entity.pdbx_description
1 polymer ?
#
loop_
_entity_poly.entity_id
_entity_poly.type
_entity_poly.pdbx_seq_one_letter_code
_entity_poly.pdbx_strand_id
1 'polypeptide(L)'
;MKFRLILPLVILMLVSGLLSAQNIQIPQAKGYVNDFAGILSANTQARLNDWAIELKEKTGVELAIATFESIGDEDETSFGVRLYETWGIGSQRDEGVLVFVAVQERRLRIEVGYGAEGYITDAYAHSVYQEMVSYLQRGNEDWDAAFTQGSLMLMSSIAQEMDVTLTGISEYSQRARSEAGEASPFAGLIVIVIFIILMIVTKGKILNVLLWMLIFSRGGGGGYRGGGFGGGSSGGGFGGFGGFGGGRSGGGGAGGGF
;
A
#
# COMPACT_ATOMS: atom_id res chain seq x y z
N MET A 1 -30.41 36.67 44.92
CA MET A 1 -29.65 35.41 45.01
C MET A 1 -29.54 34.63 43.67
N LYS A 2 -30.20 35.04 42.62
CA LYS A 2 -30.22 34.32 41.28
C LYS A 2 -29.04 34.68 40.35
N PHE A 3 -28.35 35.78 40.54
CA PHE A 3 -27.26 36.28 39.69
C PHE A 3 -25.93 35.52 39.88
N ARG A 4 -25.72 34.87 41.03
CA ARG A 4 -24.47 34.14 41.35
C ARG A 4 -24.30 32.80 40.62
N LEU A 5 -25.40 32.23 40.08
CA LEU A 5 -25.39 30.96 39.35
C LEU A 5 -25.25 31.13 37.81
N ILE A 6 -25.55 32.34 37.29
CA ILE A 6 -25.51 32.60 35.85
C ILE A 6 -24.05 32.79 35.36
N LEU A 7 -23.21 33.40 36.17
CA LEU A 7 -21.80 33.68 35.81
C LEU A 7 -21.00 32.41 35.54
N PRO A 8 -21.03 31.34 36.38
CA PRO A 8 -20.29 30.10 36.08
C PRO A 8 -20.88 29.36 34.89
N LEU A 9 -22.18 29.48 34.63
CA LEU A 9 -22.81 28.85 33.45
C LEU A 9 -22.38 29.52 32.13
N VAL A 10 -22.24 30.87 32.14
CA VAL A 10 -21.75 31.64 30.99
C VAL A 10 -20.26 31.36 30.76
N ILE A 11 -19.47 31.23 31.83
CA ILE A 11 -18.04 30.86 31.70
C ILE A 11 -17.90 29.43 31.17
N LEU A 12 -18.72 28.48 31.60
CA LEU A 12 -18.72 27.11 31.07
C LEU A 12 -19.13 27.07 29.59
N MET A 13 -20.08 27.89 29.14
CA MET A 13 -20.45 28.05 27.74
C MET A 13 -19.34 28.72 26.90
N LEU A 14 -18.60 29.66 27.45
CA LEU A 14 -17.48 30.29 26.76
C LEU A 14 -16.26 29.39 26.66
N VAL A 15 -16.02 28.51 27.63
CA VAL A 15 -14.92 27.54 27.60
C VAL A 15 -15.21 26.40 26.64
N SER A 16 -16.46 25.97 26.49
CA SER A 16 -16.84 24.96 25.47
C SER A 16 -16.74 25.45 24.02
N GLY A 17 -16.76 26.76 23.79
CA GLY A 17 -16.55 27.35 22.46
C GLY A 17 -15.09 27.40 21.97
N LEU A 18 -14.13 27.09 22.85
CA LEU A 18 -12.70 27.12 22.54
C LEU A 18 -12.12 25.74 22.12
N LEU A 19 -12.92 24.69 22.17
CA LEU A 19 -12.56 23.41 21.50
C LEU A 19 -12.86 23.54 20.01
N SER A 20 -12.14 24.43 19.33
CA SER A 20 -12.07 24.41 17.87
C SER A 20 -11.36 23.12 17.48
N ALA A 21 -12.02 22.28 16.70
CA ALA A 21 -11.35 21.20 16.00
C ALA A 21 -10.15 21.81 15.24
N GLN A 22 -8.94 21.56 15.72
CA GLN A 22 -7.74 22.02 15.04
C GLN A 22 -7.57 21.14 13.81
N ASN A 23 -8.00 21.64 12.66
CA ASN A 23 -7.62 21.03 11.38
C ASN A 23 -6.09 20.96 11.32
N ILE A 24 -5.57 19.74 11.25
CA ILE A 24 -4.13 19.51 11.14
C ILE A 24 -3.65 20.17 9.86
N GLN A 25 -2.62 21.02 9.98
CA GLN A 25 -1.99 21.62 8.81
C GLN A 25 -1.26 20.56 8.02
N ILE A 26 -1.57 20.46 6.74
CA ILE A 26 -0.88 19.56 5.81
C ILE A 26 0.50 20.14 5.51
N PRO A 27 1.60 19.42 5.81
CA PRO A 27 2.94 19.87 5.45
C PRO A 27 3.14 19.87 3.95
N GLN A 28 4.08 20.65 3.45
CA GLN A 28 4.45 20.61 2.03
C GLN A 28 5.07 19.26 1.66
N ALA A 29 4.70 18.73 0.50
CA ALA A 29 5.34 17.56 -0.08
C ALA A 29 6.81 17.88 -0.44
N LYS A 30 7.71 16.97 -0.07
CA LYS A 30 9.15 17.06 -0.36
C LYS A 30 9.57 16.16 -1.54
N GLY A 31 8.72 15.21 -1.91
CA GLY A 31 8.93 14.21 -2.92
C GLY A 31 7.66 13.41 -3.14
N TYR A 32 7.76 12.31 -3.86
CA TYR A 32 6.65 11.37 -3.98
C TYR A 32 6.44 10.56 -2.68
N VAL A 33 7.48 10.38 -1.87
CA VAL A 33 7.42 9.72 -0.55
C VAL A 33 7.69 10.73 0.55
N ASN A 34 6.73 10.89 1.46
CA ASN A 34 6.76 11.87 2.54
C ASN A 34 6.48 11.16 3.87
N ASP A 35 7.52 10.68 4.51
CA ASP A 35 7.44 9.95 5.78
C ASP A 35 7.53 10.92 6.97
N PHE A 36 6.39 11.53 7.35
CA PHE A 36 6.34 12.45 8.49
C PHE A 36 6.23 11.72 9.84
N ALA A 37 5.77 10.45 9.83
CA ALA A 37 5.72 9.63 11.03
C ALA A 37 7.04 8.90 11.33
N GLY A 38 7.99 8.87 10.38
CA GLY A 38 9.28 8.22 10.56
C GLY A 38 9.19 6.69 10.69
N ILE A 39 8.23 6.07 10.01
CA ILE A 39 7.96 4.63 10.10
C ILE A 39 8.59 3.81 8.96
N LEU A 40 9.07 4.47 7.90
CA LEU A 40 9.70 3.82 6.77
C LEU A 40 11.21 3.87 6.87
N SER A 41 11.88 2.78 6.55
CA SER A 41 13.34 2.79 6.44
C SER A 41 13.80 3.70 5.29
N ALA A 42 14.99 4.29 5.43
CA ALA A 42 15.56 5.15 4.38
C ALA A 42 15.69 4.42 3.03
N ASN A 43 15.96 3.11 3.07
CA ASN A 43 16.07 2.26 1.88
C ASN A 43 14.72 2.13 1.16
N THR A 44 13.65 1.93 1.92
CA THR A 44 12.29 1.83 1.37
C THR A 44 11.83 3.18 0.83
N GLN A 45 12.07 4.27 1.55
CA GLN A 45 11.76 5.62 1.06
C GLN A 45 12.46 5.92 -0.27
N ALA A 46 13.76 5.67 -0.38
CA ALA A 46 14.52 5.89 -1.61
C ALA A 46 13.96 5.04 -2.76
N ARG A 47 13.78 3.75 -2.53
CA ARG A 47 13.26 2.81 -3.54
C ARG A 47 11.87 3.20 -4.04
N LEU A 48 10.94 3.51 -3.14
CA LEU A 48 9.58 3.90 -3.49
C LEU A 48 9.57 5.24 -4.25
N ASN A 49 10.43 6.17 -3.87
CA ASN A 49 10.57 7.44 -4.57
C ASN A 49 11.10 7.25 -6.00
N ASP A 50 12.12 6.42 -6.19
CA ASP A 50 12.68 6.10 -7.51
C ASP A 50 11.62 5.44 -8.41
N TRP A 51 10.83 4.52 -7.88
CA TRP A 51 9.73 3.90 -8.60
C TRP A 51 8.63 4.88 -8.97
N ALA A 52 8.29 5.81 -8.07
CA ALA A 52 7.28 6.84 -8.35
C ALA A 52 7.76 7.84 -9.43
N ILE A 53 9.05 8.18 -9.44
CA ILE A 53 9.67 8.98 -10.50
C ILE A 53 9.58 8.23 -11.84
N GLU A 54 10.00 6.97 -11.89
CA GLU A 54 9.94 6.16 -13.11
C GLU A 54 8.50 6.03 -13.64
N LEU A 55 7.52 5.80 -12.72
CA LEU A 55 6.10 5.76 -13.06
C LEU A 55 5.66 7.06 -13.72
N LYS A 56 5.94 8.19 -13.08
CA LYS A 56 5.59 9.51 -13.59
C LYS A 56 6.20 9.80 -14.95
N GLU A 57 7.49 9.49 -15.14
CA GLU A 57 8.20 9.72 -16.40
C GLU A 57 7.63 8.89 -17.55
N LYS A 58 7.26 7.63 -17.29
CA LYS A 58 6.80 6.71 -18.33
C LYS A 58 5.30 6.79 -18.61
N THR A 59 4.48 7.14 -17.62
CA THR A 59 3.02 7.10 -17.75
C THR A 59 2.35 8.47 -17.61
N GLY A 60 3.00 9.42 -16.97
CA GLY A 60 2.38 10.67 -16.54
C GLY A 60 1.56 10.56 -15.25
N VAL A 61 1.32 9.35 -14.73
CA VAL A 61 0.58 9.12 -13.48
C VAL A 61 1.45 9.43 -12.28
N GLU A 62 0.88 10.05 -11.26
CA GLU A 62 1.57 10.38 -10.01
C GLU A 62 1.13 9.43 -8.89
N LEU A 63 2.08 8.74 -8.27
CA LEU A 63 1.86 8.02 -7.02
C LEU A 63 2.55 8.76 -5.87
N ALA A 64 1.75 9.26 -4.93
CA ALA A 64 2.22 9.89 -3.71
C ALA A 64 2.04 8.97 -2.50
N ILE A 65 3.01 8.98 -1.60
CA ILE A 65 2.98 8.24 -0.34
C ILE A 65 3.19 9.22 0.80
N ALA A 66 2.34 9.14 1.83
CA ALA A 66 2.44 9.96 3.01
C ALA A 66 2.22 9.16 4.29
N THR A 67 3.01 9.44 5.32
CA THR A 67 2.78 8.89 6.66
C THR A 67 2.61 10.04 7.65
N PHE A 68 1.62 9.94 8.51
CA PHE A 68 1.36 10.90 9.56
C PHE A 68 1.33 10.20 10.91
N GLU A 69 1.87 10.84 11.94
CA GLU A 69 1.74 10.32 13.29
C GLU A 69 0.26 10.32 13.72
N SER A 70 -0.46 11.40 13.41
CA SER A 70 -1.89 11.54 13.68
C SER A 70 -2.54 12.49 12.67
N ILE A 71 -3.82 12.26 12.38
CA ILE A 71 -4.71 13.17 11.63
C ILE A 71 -5.77 13.81 12.53
N GLY A 72 -5.69 13.58 13.86
CA GLY A 72 -6.61 14.10 14.86
C GLY A 72 -8.01 13.52 14.74
N ASP A 73 -9.02 14.37 14.91
CA ASP A 73 -10.43 13.96 14.86
C ASP A 73 -11.01 13.92 13.43
N GLU A 74 -10.19 14.21 12.41
CA GLU A 74 -10.63 14.18 11.00
C GLU A 74 -10.75 12.74 10.51
N ASP A 75 -11.81 12.44 9.76
CA ASP A 75 -11.94 11.13 9.12
C ASP A 75 -10.94 10.96 7.97
N GLU A 76 -10.53 9.72 7.72
CA GLU A 76 -9.51 9.41 6.73
C GLU A 76 -9.90 9.79 5.30
N THR A 77 -11.21 9.81 4.98
CA THR A 77 -11.67 10.18 3.63
C THR A 77 -11.55 11.68 3.41
N SER A 78 -12.07 12.48 4.33
CA SER A 78 -12.00 13.94 4.27
C SER A 78 -10.54 14.42 4.29
N PHE A 79 -9.71 13.83 5.16
CA PHE A 79 -8.29 14.14 5.21
C PHE A 79 -7.58 13.75 3.91
N GLY A 80 -7.86 12.58 3.36
CA GLY A 80 -7.28 12.09 2.10
C GLY A 80 -7.57 13.00 0.92
N VAL A 81 -8.84 13.38 0.71
CA VAL A 81 -9.24 14.32 -0.34
C VAL A 81 -8.52 15.67 -0.16
N ARG A 82 -8.54 16.22 1.05
CA ARG A 82 -7.87 17.49 1.36
C ARG A 82 -6.36 17.43 1.16
N LEU A 83 -5.71 16.32 1.52
CA LEU A 83 -4.29 16.08 1.30
C LEU A 83 -3.97 15.99 -0.19
N TYR A 84 -4.76 15.21 -0.92
CA TYR A 84 -4.65 15.03 -2.37
C TYR A 84 -4.74 16.38 -3.12
N GLU A 85 -5.76 17.17 -2.79
CA GLU A 85 -5.97 18.50 -3.39
C GLU A 85 -4.90 19.52 -2.96
N THR A 86 -4.52 19.53 -1.67
CA THR A 86 -3.51 20.46 -1.16
C THR A 86 -2.16 20.25 -1.84
N TRP A 87 -1.79 18.99 -2.09
CA TRP A 87 -0.57 18.68 -2.82
C TRP A 87 -0.74 18.78 -4.34
N GLY A 88 -1.99 18.74 -4.85
CA GLY A 88 -2.29 18.79 -6.27
C GLY A 88 -1.84 17.54 -7.01
N ILE A 89 -2.01 16.36 -6.41
CA ILE A 89 -1.61 15.07 -6.97
C ILE A 89 -2.42 14.78 -8.24
N GLY A 90 -1.78 14.21 -9.28
CA GLY A 90 -2.45 13.79 -10.51
C GLY A 90 -2.44 14.80 -11.65
N SER A 91 -1.83 15.97 -11.44
CA SER A 91 -1.70 17.01 -12.47
C SER A 91 -3.06 17.48 -13.01
N GLN A 92 -3.08 18.04 -14.24
CA GLN A 92 -4.30 18.57 -14.86
C GLN A 92 -5.29 17.49 -15.34
N ARG A 93 -4.87 16.22 -15.38
CA ARG A 93 -5.71 15.09 -15.84
C ARG A 93 -6.30 14.29 -14.70
N ASP A 94 -6.04 14.69 -13.46
CA ASP A 94 -6.46 13.99 -12.24
C ASP A 94 -5.93 12.52 -12.19
N GLU A 95 -4.85 12.24 -12.91
CA GLU A 95 -4.22 10.91 -13.00
C GLU A 95 -3.22 10.73 -11.87
N GLY A 96 -3.71 10.53 -10.67
CA GLY A 96 -2.88 10.34 -9.48
C GLY A 96 -3.47 9.37 -8.48
N VAL A 97 -2.61 8.81 -7.65
CA VAL A 97 -2.99 7.95 -6.53
C VAL A 97 -2.20 8.42 -5.30
N LEU A 98 -2.88 8.55 -4.18
CA LEU A 98 -2.28 8.83 -2.89
C LEU A 98 -2.47 7.64 -1.96
N VAL A 99 -1.40 7.16 -1.36
CA VAL A 99 -1.45 6.19 -0.26
C VAL A 99 -1.00 6.90 1.01
N PHE A 100 -1.85 6.97 2.02
CA PHE A 100 -1.41 7.51 3.30
C PHE A 100 -1.84 6.66 4.48
N VAL A 101 -1.11 6.84 5.58
CA VAL A 101 -1.40 6.21 6.87
C VAL A 101 -1.38 7.25 7.98
N ALA A 102 -2.33 7.13 8.92
CA ALA A 102 -2.36 7.80 10.20
C ALA A 102 -2.10 6.75 11.29
N VAL A 103 -0.92 6.82 11.90
CA VAL A 103 -0.40 5.74 12.76
C VAL A 103 -1.19 5.62 14.06
N GLN A 104 -1.46 6.74 14.73
CA GLN A 104 -2.17 6.73 16.02
C GLN A 104 -3.62 6.28 15.87
N GLU A 105 -4.31 6.73 14.83
CA GLU A 105 -5.68 6.36 14.53
C GLU A 105 -5.77 4.97 13.89
N ARG A 106 -4.62 4.39 13.50
CA ARG A 106 -4.53 3.13 12.74
C ARG A 106 -5.44 3.15 11.50
N ARG A 107 -5.29 4.17 10.70
CA ARG A 107 -6.04 4.37 9.46
C ARG A 107 -5.11 4.36 8.26
N LEU A 108 -5.43 3.54 7.30
CA LEU A 108 -4.77 3.48 5.99
C LEU A 108 -5.78 3.84 4.92
N ARG A 109 -5.39 4.67 3.96
CA ARG A 109 -6.24 5.03 2.84
C ARG A 109 -5.46 5.11 1.55
N ILE A 110 -6.11 4.66 0.49
CA ILE A 110 -5.70 4.81 -0.90
C ILE A 110 -6.73 5.73 -1.54
N GLU A 111 -6.33 6.93 -1.89
CA GLU A 111 -7.16 7.93 -2.56
C GLU A 111 -6.83 7.92 -4.04
N VAL A 112 -7.86 7.85 -4.89
CA VAL A 112 -7.72 7.73 -6.34
C VAL A 112 -8.28 8.97 -7.01
N GLY A 113 -7.49 9.59 -7.86
CA GLY A 113 -7.94 10.72 -8.67
C GLY A 113 -8.89 10.28 -9.79
N TYR A 114 -9.78 11.17 -10.20
CA TYR A 114 -10.80 10.87 -11.23
C TYR A 114 -10.22 10.29 -12.53
N GLY A 115 -9.05 10.79 -12.97
CA GLY A 115 -8.38 10.28 -14.17
C GLY A 115 -7.77 8.90 -14.00
N ALA A 116 -7.56 8.46 -12.75
CA ALA A 116 -6.97 7.17 -12.44
C ALA A 116 -7.99 6.05 -12.20
N GLU A 117 -9.29 6.36 -12.06
CA GLU A 117 -10.35 5.39 -11.76
C GLU A 117 -10.49 4.28 -12.82
N GLY A 118 -10.11 4.58 -14.08
CA GLY A 118 -10.16 3.61 -15.18
C GLY A 118 -9.24 2.41 -14.99
N TYR A 119 -8.11 2.58 -14.32
CA TYR A 119 -7.10 1.53 -14.08
C TYR A 119 -6.88 1.19 -12.60
N ILE A 120 -7.33 2.06 -11.69
CA ILE A 120 -7.37 1.78 -10.23
C ILE A 120 -8.82 1.96 -9.77
N THR A 121 -9.62 0.91 -9.94
CA THR A 121 -11.01 0.90 -9.45
C THR A 121 -11.06 0.80 -7.92
N ASP A 122 -12.18 1.21 -7.30
CA ASP A 122 -12.37 1.07 -5.84
C ASP A 122 -12.20 -0.38 -5.35
N ALA A 123 -12.67 -1.35 -6.14
CA ALA A 123 -12.50 -2.76 -5.81
C ALA A 123 -11.02 -3.19 -5.83
N TYR A 124 -10.24 -2.67 -6.77
CA TYR A 124 -8.82 -2.93 -6.84
C TYR A 124 -8.06 -2.21 -5.72
N ALA A 125 -8.38 -0.94 -5.46
CA ALA A 125 -7.83 -0.19 -4.33
C ALA A 125 -8.12 -0.90 -2.99
N HIS A 126 -9.33 -1.48 -2.83
CA HIS A 126 -9.66 -2.30 -1.66
C HIS A 126 -8.80 -3.55 -1.55
N SER A 127 -8.50 -4.22 -2.66
CA SER A 127 -7.60 -5.38 -2.65
C SER A 127 -6.17 -5.00 -2.24
N VAL A 128 -5.68 -3.85 -2.72
CA VAL A 128 -4.38 -3.29 -2.31
C VAL A 128 -4.39 -2.94 -0.81
N TYR A 129 -5.45 -2.28 -0.34
CA TYR A 129 -5.63 -1.98 1.08
C TYR A 129 -5.56 -3.24 1.95
N GLN A 130 -6.28 -4.30 1.58
CA GLN A 130 -6.26 -5.57 2.32
C GLN A 130 -4.87 -6.22 2.34
N GLU A 131 -4.15 -6.18 1.22
CA GLU A 131 -2.77 -6.67 1.16
C GLU A 131 -1.87 -5.88 2.11
N MET A 132 -1.91 -4.55 2.07
CA MET A 132 -1.11 -3.70 2.95
C MET A 132 -1.41 -3.96 4.43
N VAL A 133 -2.71 -4.07 4.79
CA VAL A 133 -3.14 -4.35 6.16
C VAL A 133 -2.65 -5.71 6.66
N SER A 134 -2.44 -6.69 5.79
CA SER A 134 -1.93 -8.00 6.17
C SER A 134 -0.56 -7.94 6.85
N TYR A 135 0.25 -6.92 6.53
CA TYR A 135 1.56 -6.63 7.14
C TYR A 135 1.48 -5.76 8.41
N LEU A 136 0.31 -5.20 8.73
CA LEU A 136 0.15 -4.20 9.80
C LEU A 136 -0.54 -4.76 11.05
N GLN A 137 -0.25 -6.00 11.39
CA GLN A 137 -0.79 -6.63 12.59
C GLN A 137 -0.22 -5.97 13.87
N ARG A 138 -1.07 -5.75 14.87
CA ARG A 138 -0.70 -5.07 16.11
C ARG A 138 0.50 -5.74 16.78
N GLY A 139 1.53 -4.93 17.05
CA GLY A 139 2.75 -5.35 17.72
C GLY A 139 3.76 -6.07 16.84
N ASN A 140 3.48 -6.19 15.54
CA ASN A 140 4.40 -6.73 14.53
C ASN A 140 4.17 -6.06 13.17
N GLU A 141 4.09 -4.73 13.18
CA GLU A 141 3.86 -3.94 11.98
C GLU A 141 5.12 -3.91 11.10
N ASP A 142 5.02 -4.44 9.89
CA ASP A 142 6.05 -4.32 8.85
C ASP A 142 5.64 -3.25 7.84
N TRP A 143 5.94 -2.00 8.18
CA TRP A 143 5.62 -0.83 7.36
C TRP A 143 6.32 -0.86 6.01
N ASP A 144 7.57 -1.28 5.98
CA ASP A 144 8.36 -1.39 4.76
C ASP A 144 7.75 -2.38 3.78
N ALA A 145 7.35 -3.56 4.26
CA ALA A 145 6.66 -4.55 3.43
C ALA A 145 5.28 -4.05 2.97
N ALA A 146 4.48 -3.47 3.87
CA ALA A 146 3.15 -2.96 3.55
C ALA A 146 3.20 -1.95 2.39
N PHE A 147 4.03 -0.90 2.53
CA PHE A 147 4.15 0.13 1.50
C PHE A 147 4.82 -0.37 0.22
N THR A 148 5.79 -1.28 0.33
CA THR A 148 6.43 -1.89 -0.84
C THR A 148 5.42 -2.70 -1.65
N GLN A 149 4.65 -3.60 -1.01
CA GLN A 149 3.69 -4.45 -1.71
C GLN A 149 2.51 -3.65 -2.27
N GLY A 150 1.95 -2.72 -1.48
CA GLY A 150 0.90 -1.83 -1.98
C GLY A 150 1.31 -1.02 -3.20
N SER A 151 2.51 -0.44 -3.17
CA SER A 151 3.07 0.31 -4.30
C SER A 151 3.32 -0.56 -5.51
N LEU A 152 3.86 -1.77 -5.32
CA LEU A 152 4.04 -2.75 -6.39
C LEU A 152 2.73 -3.08 -7.10
N MET A 153 1.67 -3.33 -6.34
CA MET A 153 0.35 -3.64 -6.90
C MET A 153 -0.18 -2.46 -7.71
N LEU A 154 -0.23 -1.25 -7.12
CA LEU A 154 -0.72 -0.05 -7.79
C LEU A 154 0.04 0.25 -9.07
N MET A 155 1.37 0.30 -9.00
CA MET A 155 2.22 0.61 -10.14
C MET A 155 2.17 -0.46 -11.22
N SER A 156 2.03 -1.74 -10.84
CA SER A 156 1.88 -2.83 -11.81
C SER A 156 0.57 -2.74 -12.59
N SER A 157 -0.54 -2.35 -11.93
CA SER A 157 -1.83 -2.14 -12.59
C SER A 157 -1.75 -0.98 -13.58
N ILE A 158 -1.16 0.15 -13.17
CA ILE A 158 -0.97 1.31 -14.03
C ILE A 158 -0.08 0.98 -15.24
N ALA A 159 1.04 0.31 -14.99
CA ALA A 159 1.98 -0.08 -16.04
C ALA A 159 1.35 -1.04 -17.07
N GLN A 160 0.53 -1.97 -16.60
CA GLN A 160 -0.18 -2.91 -17.46
C GLN A 160 -1.22 -2.21 -18.34
N GLU A 161 -2.01 -1.30 -17.78
CA GLU A 161 -3.02 -0.56 -18.55
C GLU A 161 -2.41 0.38 -19.60
N MET A 162 -1.25 0.95 -19.27
CA MET A 162 -0.55 1.87 -20.17
C MET A 162 0.47 1.20 -21.09
N ASP A 163 0.55 -0.14 -21.08
CA ASP A 163 1.48 -0.95 -21.88
C ASP A 163 2.94 -0.50 -21.73
N VAL A 164 3.36 -0.19 -20.49
CA VAL A 164 4.73 0.22 -20.16
C VAL A 164 5.40 -0.77 -19.23
N THR A 165 6.72 -0.87 -19.31
CA THR A 165 7.52 -1.67 -18.38
C THR A 165 8.24 -0.75 -17.40
N LEU A 166 8.00 -0.97 -16.09
CA LEU A 166 8.71 -0.31 -15.01
C LEU A 166 9.92 -1.17 -14.60
N THR A 167 11.11 -0.65 -14.85
CA THR A 167 12.37 -1.39 -14.67
C THR A 167 12.65 -1.66 -13.20
N GLY A 168 12.48 -0.66 -12.34
CA GLY A 168 12.72 -0.78 -10.89
C GLY A 168 11.84 -1.85 -10.23
N ILE A 169 10.57 -1.95 -10.63
CA ILE A 169 9.65 -2.98 -10.11
C ILE A 169 10.03 -4.37 -10.64
N SER A 170 10.37 -4.48 -11.94
CA SER A 170 10.71 -5.76 -12.55
C SER A 170 12.01 -6.33 -11.95
N GLU A 171 13.03 -5.52 -11.73
CA GLU A 171 14.25 -5.94 -11.06
C GLU A 171 14.03 -6.36 -9.61
N TYR A 172 13.23 -5.59 -8.86
CA TYR A 172 12.87 -5.97 -7.49
C TYR A 172 12.15 -7.31 -7.43
N SER A 173 11.16 -7.51 -8.29
CA SER A 173 10.40 -8.75 -8.37
C SER A 173 11.27 -9.96 -8.76
N GLN A 174 12.27 -9.76 -9.63
CA GLN A 174 13.22 -10.80 -10.01
C GLN A 174 14.15 -11.15 -8.84
N ARG A 175 14.68 -10.17 -8.11
CA ARG A 175 15.53 -10.39 -6.94
C ARG A 175 14.76 -11.14 -5.84
N ALA A 176 13.54 -10.71 -5.52
CA ALA A 176 12.71 -11.38 -4.54
C ALA A 176 12.40 -12.84 -4.92
N ARG A 177 12.20 -13.13 -6.21
CA ARG A 177 12.03 -14.50 -6.70
C ARG A 177 13.31 -15.32 -6.62
N SER A 178 14.46 -14.71 -6.89
CA SER A 178 15.77 -15.38 -6.78
C SER A 178 16.08 -15.75 -5.33
N GLU A 179 15.81 -14.83 -4.39
CA GLU A 179 15.99 -15.07 -2.96
C GLU A 179 15.02 -16.14 -2.44
N ALA A 180 13.76 -16.13 -2.88
CA ALA A 180 12.78 -17.16 -2.54
C ALA A 180 13.06 -18.51 -3.23
N GLY A 181 13.73 -18.50 -4.38
CA GLY A 181 14.07 -19.68 -5.18
C GLY A 181 15.31 -20.44 -4.70
N GLU A 182 16.12 -19.90 -3.79
CA GLU A 182 17.23 -20.59 -3.14
C GLU A 182 16.80 -21.52 -1.98
N ALA A 183 15.56 -22.05 -2.04
CA ALA A 183 15.28 -23.25 -1.27
C ALA A 183 16.29 -24.31 -1.69
N SER A 184 17.24 -24.61 -0.76
CA SER A 184 18.35 -25.55 -0.96
C SER A 184 17.92 -26.72 -1.84
N PRO A 185 18.68 -27.09 -2.90
CA PRO A 185 18.36 -28.26 -3.73
C PRO A 185 18.23 -29.55 -2.90
N PHE A 186 18.75 -29.53 -1.68
CA PHE A 186 18.62 -30.60 -0.70
C PHE A 186 17.27 -30.59 0.05
N ALA A 187 16.51 -29.47 0.07
CA ALA A 187 15.21 -29.43 0.74
C ALA A 187 14.21 -30.40 0.10
N GLY A 188 14.18 -30.46 -1.23
CA GLY A 188 13.38 -31.43 -1.96
C GLY A 188 13.80 -32.89 -1.66
N LEU A 189 15.09 -33.13 -1.58
CA LEU A 189 15.65 -34.44 -1.27
C LEU A 189 15.35 -34.87 0.17
N ILE A 190 15.43 -33.92 1.14
CA ILE A 190 15.05 -34.16 2.54
C ILE A 190 13.56 -34.52 2.64
N VAL A 191 12.68 -33.81 1.94
CA VAL A 191 11.24 -34.10 1.91
C VAL A 191 10.99 -35.51 1.35
N ILE A 192 11.68 -35.88 0.26
CA ILE A 192 11.59 -37.23 -0.34
C ILE A 192 12.08 -38.29 0.65
N VAL A 193 13.21 -38.06 1.33
CA VAL A 193 13.76 -39.01 2.32
C VAL A 193 12.78 -39.17 3.50
N ILE A 194 12.24 -38.06 4.04
CA ILE A 194 11.23 -38.10 5.11
C ILE A 194 9.99 -38.86 4.65
N PHE A 195 9.55 -38.65 3.41
CA PHE A 195 8.40 -39.34 2.82
C PHE A 195 8.66 -40.85 2.71
N ILE A 196 9.85 -41.27 2.26
CA ILE A 196 10.24 -42.67 2.19
C ILE A 196 10.30 -43.32 3.58
N ILE A 197 10.87 -42.62 4.58
CA ILE A 197 10.92 -43.10 5.97
C ILE A 197 9.50 -43.28 6.52
N LEU A 198 8.62 -42.31 6.32
CA LEU A 198 7.21 -42.36 6.71
C LEU A 198 6.47 -43.51 6.00
N MET A 199 6.76 -43.76 4.74
CA MET A 199 6.18 -44.87 3.99
C MET A 199 6.60 -46.23 4.56
N ILE A 200 7.86 -46.38 4.94
CA ILE A 200 8.40 -47.60 5.57
C ILE A 200 7.80 -47.79 6.97
N VAL A 201 7.81 -46.76 7.82
CA VAL A 201 7.32 -46.80 9.20
C VAL A 201 5.80 -47.10 9.25
N THR A 202 5.04 -46.51 8.33
CA THR A 202 3.57 -46.71 8.28
C THR A 202 3.16 -47.93 7.49
N LYS A 203 4.09 -48.74 7.00
CA LYS A 203 3.84 -49.92 6.13
C LYS A 203 2.90 -49.57 4.95
N GLY A 204 3.09 -48.41 4.34
CA GLY A 204 2.30 -47.94 3.21
C GLY A 204 0.93 -47.36 3.54
N LYS A 205 0.49 -47.32 4.78
CA LYS A 205 -0.83 -46.76 5.16
C LYS A 205 -0.98 -45.28 4.89
N ILE A 206 0.15 -44.54 4.82
CA ILE A 206 0.16 -43.12 4.49
C ILE A 206 -0.36 -42.83 3.07
N LEU A 207 -0.18 -43.79 2.14
CA LEU A 207 -0.71 -43.68 0.78
C LEU A 207 -2.24 -43.59 0.76
N ASN A 208 -2.90 -44.35 1.62
CA ASN A 208 -4.37 -44.32 1.74
C ASN A 208 -4.86 -42.99 2.30
N VAL A 209 -4.12 -42.39 3.26
CA VAL A 209 -4.46 -41.08 3.81
C VAL A 209 -4.26 -39.97 2.78
N LEU A 210 -3.16 -40.02 2.03
CA LEU A 210 -2.89 -39.08 0.93
C LEU A 210 -3.90 -39.22 -0.22
N LEU A 211 -4.27 -40.43 -0.59
CA LEU A 211 -5.30 -40.68 -1.59
C LEU A 211 -6.68 -40.12 -1.13
N TRP A 212 -7.01 -40.32 0.15
CA TRP A 212 -8.21 -39.75 0.74
C TRP A 212 -8.18 -38.22 0.73
N MET A 213 -7.04 -37.60 1.10
CA MET A 213 -6.83 -36.16 1.07
C MET A 213 -6.93 -35.58 -0.34
N LEU A 214 -6.39 -36.29 -1.35
CA LEU A 214 -6.47 -35.91 -2.77
C LEU A 214 -7.90 -35.96 -3.31
N ILE A 215 -8.71 -36.96 -2.87
CA ILE A 215 -10.09 -37.12 -3.30
C ILE A 215 -10.98 -36.02 -2.66
N PHE A 216 -10.73 -35.66 -1.41
CA PHE A 216 -11.50 -34.63 -0.71
C PHE A 216 -11.01 -33.19 -0.94
N SER A 217 -9.77 -33.00 -1.44
CA SER A 217 -9.19 -31.70 -1.79
C SER A 217 -9.67 -31.16 -3.15
N ARG A 218 -10.52 -31.88 -3.88
CA ARG A 218 -10.96 -31.51 -5.23
C ARG A 218 -12.15 -30.55 -5.29
N GLY A 219 -12.27 -29.69 -4.27
CA GLY A 219 -13.29 -28.64 -4.21
C GLY A 219 -12.66 -27.28 -3.91
N GLY A 220 -12.26 -26.53 -4.94
CA GLY A 220 -11.90 -25.12 -4.83
C GLY A 220 -10.43 -24.81 -5.16
N GLY A 221 -10.13 -24.49 -6.40
CA GLY A 221 -8.83 -24.00 -6.79
C GLY A 221 -8.89 -23.25 -8.12
N GLY A 222 -8.86 -21.94 -8.08
CA GLY A 222 -8.64 -21.07 -9.22
C GLY A 222 -7.14 -20.96 -9.48
N GLY A 223 -6.69 -21.43 -10.65
CA GLY A 223 -5.29 -21.33 -11.07
C GLY A 223 -5.01 -20.01 -11.77
N TYR A 224 -3.94 -19.34 -11.38
CA TYR A 224 -3.35 -18.25 -12.16
C TYR A 224 -2.21 -18.78 -13.02
N ARG A 225 -2.36 -18.55 -14.33
CA ARG A 225 -1.31 -18.81 -15.32
C ARG A 225 -0.43 -17.56 -15.42
N GLY A 226 0.86 -17.73 -15.17
CA GLY A 226 1.87 -16.71 -15.43
C GLY A 226 2.26 -16.69 -16.91
N GLY A 227 2.32 -15.47 -17.50
CA GLY A 227 2.96 -15.20 -18.79
C GLY A 227 4.20 -14.35 -18.53
N GLY A 228 5.36 -14.82 -18.97
CA GLY A 228 6.61 -14.08 -18.88
C GLY A 228 6.87 -13.29 -20.15
N PHE A 229 7.48 -12.11 -20.01
CA PHE A 229 8.17 -11.40 -21.10
C PHE A 229 9.46 -10.77 -20.58
N GLY A 230 10.49 -10.82 -21.39
CA GLY A 230 11.85 -10.45 -21.05
C GLY A 230 12.22 -9.03 -21.47
N GLY A 231 13.17 -8.50 -20.79
CA GLY A 231 14.38 -7.81 -21.05
C GLY A 231 14.46 -6.51 -21.84
N GLY A 232 15.11 -5.52 -21.25
CA GLY A 232 15.71 -4.38 -21.92
C GLY A 232 16.10 -3.27 -20.96
N SER A 233 17.38 -3.16 -20.65
CA SER A 233 17.95 -2.10 -19.82
C SER A 233 18.28 -0.85 -20.61
N SER A 234 17.95 0.34 -20.12
CA SER A 234 18.69 1.56 -20.41
C SER A 234 18.55 2.54 -19.24
N GLY A 235 19.68 2.96 -18.69
CA GLY A 235 19.75 3.94 -17.62
C GLY A 235 19.39 5.34 -18.14
N GLY A 236 18.59 6.07 -17.36
CA GLY A 236 18.27 7.48 -17.57
C GLY A 236 18.37 8.20 -16.24
N GLY A 237 18.99 9.40 -16.28
CA GLY A 237 19.32 10.21 -15.12
C GLY A 237 18.08 10.71 -14.38
N PHE A 238 18.22 10.82 -13.08
CA PHE A 238 17.17 11.20 -12.16
C PHE A 238 16.74 12.66 -12.34
N GLY A 239 15.49 12.85 -12.82
CA GLY A 239 14.79 14.12 -12.75
C GLY A 239 14.40 14.41 -11.29
N GLY A 240 14.69 15.63 -10.80
CA GLY A 240 14.28 16.07 -9.47
C GLY A 240 12.76 16.21 -9.36
N PHE A 241 12.19 16.00 -8.17
CA PHE A 241 10.79 16.24 -7.88
C PHE A 241 10.44 17.72 -8.09
N GLY A 242 9.61 18.00 -9.10
CA GLY A 242 9.17 19.35 -9.47
C GLY A 242 7.88 19.81 -8.80
N GLY A 243 7.35 19.01 -7.86
CA GLY A 243 6.01 19.22 -7.25
C GLY A 243 4.91 18.46 -8.00
N PHE A 244 3.77 18.33 -7.38
CA PHE A 244 2.56 17.79 -7.99
C PHE A 244 1.83 18.87 -8.80
N GLY A 245 1.06 18.45 -9.80
CA GLY A 245 0.57 19.33 -10.86
C GLY A 245 -0.87 19.87 -10.72
N GLY A 246 -1.58 19.64 -9.60
CA GLY A 246 -2.89 20.25 -9.35
C GLY A 246 -4.11 19.39 -9.69
N GLY A 247 -4.09 18.09 -9.39
CA GLY A 247 -5.20 17.16 -9.61
C GLY A 247 -6.30 17.21 -8.55
N ARG A 248 -7.43 16.53 -8.83
CA ARG A 248 -8.61 16.41 -7.96
C ARG A 248 -8.99 14.96 -7.72
N SER A 249 -9.51 14.68 -6.55
CA SER A 249 -10.17 13.42 -6.20
C SER A 249 -11.54 13.70 -5.58
N GLY A 250 -12.46 12.75 -5.73
CA GLY A 250 -13.80 12.81 -5.16
C GLY A 250 -14.01 11.87 -3.98
N GLY A 251 -12.93 11.36 -3.39
CA GLY A 251 -13.01 10.36 -2.32
C GLY A 251 -13.13 8.94 -2.85
N GLY A 252 -12.82 8.70 -4.13
CA GLY A 252 -12.66 7.35 -4.69
C GLY A 252 -11.48 6.61 -4.08
N GLY A 253 -11.48 5.29 -4.17
CA GLY A 253 -10.43 4.44 -3.60
C GLY A 253 -10.89 3.57 -2.45
N ALA A 254 -10.00 3.24 -1.51
CA ALA A 254 -10.31 2.39 -0.36
C ALA A 254 -9.53 2.81 0.88
N GLY A 255 -10.11 2.55 2.05
CA GLY A 255 -9.46 2.84 3.32
C GLY A 255 -10.22 2.27 4.50
N GLY A 256 -9.62 2.41 5.68
CA GLY A 256 -10.22 1.97 6.93
C GLY A 256 -9.19 1.75 8.03
N GLY A 257 -9.65 1.11 9.12
CA GLY A 257 -8.80 0.74 10.24
C GLY A 257 -8.06 -0.58 10.01
N PHE A 258 -6.92 -0.75 10.69
CA PHE A 258 -6.11 -1.97 10.67
C PHE A 258 -5.61 -2.33 12.07
#